data_b006415e68944c89be81c085edc65222
#
_entry.id   b006415e68944c89be81c085edc65222
#
_cell.length_a   1.000
_cell.length_b   1.000
_cell.length_c   1.000
_cell.angle_alpha   90.00
_cell.angle_beta   90.00
_cell.angle_gamma   90.00
#
_symmetry.space_group_name_H-M   'P 1'
#
loop_
_entity.id
_entity.type
_entity.pdbx_description
1 polymer ?
#
loop_
_entity_poly.entity_id
_entity_poly.type
_entity_poly.pdbx_seq_one_letter_code
_entity_poly.pdbx_strand_id
1 'polypeptide(L)'
;MLKYCFSNGCPCDEEESCKIAALYGHLDCLRFLFDKVNPSRETELEAVIQVSCGGYVEILKYLVEERKISEEVKRVCIYNAASYGRLDCLKYLVEEAKAPLNTWGYVAYARYNEQTDCLNYLLERGSPEPTVEQYAKFRIGALSERMGEA
;
A
#
# COMPACT_ATOMS: atom_id res chain seq x y z
N MET A 1 12.54 13.15 -19.34
CA MET A 1 11.40 14.04 -19.68
C MET A 1 10.90 14.85 -18.48
N LEU A 2 10.60 14.21 -17.34
CA LEU A 2 10.08 14.91 -16.14
C LEU A 2 11.02 16.03 -15.65
N LYS A 3 12.33 15.76 -15.51
CA LYS A 3 13.35 16.76 -15.13
C LYS A 3 13.37 17.94 -16.09
N TYR A 4 13.21 17.69 -17.38
CA TYR A 4 13.15 18.73 -18.41
C TYR A 4 11.91 19.63 -18.24
N CYS A 5 10.75 19.03 -17.99
CA CYS A 5 9.52 19.78 -17.75
C CYS A 5 9.65 20.71 -16.53
N PHE A 6 10.19 20.21 -15.43
CA PHE A 6 10.45 21.04 -14.23
C PHE A 6 11.42 22.18 -14.50
N SER A 7 12.52 21.91 -15.22
CA SER A 7 13.54 22.93 -15.53
C SER A 7 13.02 24.03 -16.46
N ASN A 8 12.00 23.78 -17.26
CA ASN A 8 11.44 24.69 -18.23
C ASN A 8 10.06 25.28 -17.83
N GLY A 9 9.67 25.12 -16.56
CA GLY A 9 8.44 25.73 -16.04
C GLY A 9 7.15 25.22 -16.71
N CYS A 10 7.13 23.97 -17.17
CA CYS A 10 5.90 23.36 -17.66
C CYS A 10 4.84 23.37 -16.54
N PRO A 11 3.61 23.82 -16.82
CA PRO A 11 2.52 23.72 -15.85
C PRO A 11 2.13 22.26 -15.71
N CYS A 12 2.68 21.60 -14.71
CA CYS A 12 2.24 20.26 -14.29
C CYS A 12 1.76 20.34 -12.84
N ASP A 13 0.71 19.62 -12.55
CA ASP A 13 0.32 19.40 -11.17
C ASP A 13 1.34 18.45 -10.54
N GLU A 14 2.14 19.00 -9.64
CA GLU A 14 3.27 18.33 -9.03
C GLU A 14 2.80 17.18 -8.14
N GLU A 15 1.71 17.39 -7.38
CA GLU A 15 1.14 16.35 -6.51
C GLU A 15 0.50 15.23 -7.33
N GLU A 16 -0.21 15.56 -8.40
CA GLU A 16 -0.77 14.57 -9.32
C GLU A 16 0.34 13.77 -10.02
N SER A 17 1.46 14.41 -10.35
CA SER A 17 2.64 13.73 -10.90
C SER A 17 3.24 12.70 -9.93
N CYS A 18 3.22 12.99 -8.62
CA CYS A 18 3.64 12.04 -7.59
C CYS A 18 2.73 10.79 -7.56
N LYS A 19 1.42 11.00 -7.62
CA LYS A 19 0.43 9.90 -7.62
C LYS A 19 0.57 9.02 -8.86
N ILE A 20 0.76 9.63 -10.02
CA ILE A 20 0.97 8.92 -11.29
C ILE A 20 2.29 8.12 -11.27
N ALA A 21 3.39 8.69 -10.78
CA ALA A 21 4.65 7.99 -10.65
C ALA A 21 4.54 6.77 -9.70
N ALA A 22 3.79 6.90 -8.61
CA ALA A 22 3.50 5.81 -7.69
C ALA A 22 2.61 4.73 -8.32
N LEU A 23 1.55 5.13 -9.03
CA LEU A 23 0.60 4.23 -9.70
C LEU A 23 1.28 3.33 -10.73
N TYR A 24 2.23 3.87 -11.49
CA TYR A 24 2.94 3.14 -12.54
C TYR A 24 4.30 2.57 -12.09
N GLY A 25 4.67 2.70 -10.85
CA GLY A 25 5.88 2.09 -10.30
C GLY A 25 7.20 2.74 -10.76
N HIS A 26 7.20 4.02 -11.03
CA HIS A 26 8.38 4.76 -11.48
C HIS A 26 9.19 5.33 -10.31
N LEU A 27 10.08 4.53 -9.72
CA LEU A 27 10.89 4.89 -8.54
C LEU A 27 11.71 6.17 -8.75
N ASP A 28 12.45 6.27 -9.85
CA ASP A 28 13.33 7.43 -10.11
C ASP A 28 12.52 8.73 -10.26
N CYS A 29 11.35 8.64 -10.89
CA CYS A 29 10.44 9.78 -11.02
C CYS A 29 9.88 10.18 -9.65
N LEU A 30 9.46 9.19 -8.84
CA LEU A 30 8.90 9.44 -7.52
C LEU A 30 9.93 10.06 -6.57
N ARG A 31 11.15 9.53 -6.55
CA ARG A 31 12.27 10.12 -5.79
C ARG A 31 12.51 11.57 -6.18
N PHE A 32 12.66 11.83 -7.46
CA PHE A 32 12.89 13.18 -7.97
C PHE A 32 11.77 14.15 -7.57
N LEU A 33 10.51 13.71 -7.70
CA LEU A 33 9.35 14.53 -7.33
C LEU A 33 9.31 14.80 -5.83
N PHE A 34 9.48 13.78 -5.00
CA PHE A 34 9.45 13.93 -3.55
C PHE A 34 10.56 14.84 -3.02
N ASP A 35 11.73 14.82 -3.65
CA ASP A 35 12.84 15.71 -3.28
C ASP A 35 12.59 17.16 -3.70
N LYS A 36 11.88 17.39 -4.81
CA LYS A 36 11.63 18.73 -5.35
C LYS A 36 10.37 19.38 -4.82
N VAL A 37 9.30 18.61 -4.70
CA VAL A 37 7.95 19.10 -4.37
C VAL A 37 7.70 19.10 -2.86
N ASN A 38 8.30 18.15 -2.12
CA ASN A 38 7.95 17.86 -0.72
C ASN A 38 6.44 17.74 -0.56
N PRO A 39 5.83 16.68 -1.11
CA PRO A 39 4.39 16.56 -1.27
C PRO A 39 3.64 16.63 0.07
N SER A 40 2.38 17.01 0.02
CA SER A 40 1.49 16.98 1.18
C SER A 40 1.41 15.56 1.78
N ARG A 41 1.09 15.48 3.07
CA ARG A 41 0.90 14.18 3.74
C ARG A 41 -0.17 13.32 3.07
N GLU A 42 -1.20 13.94 2.53
CA GLU A 42 -2.27 13.26 1.81
C GLU A 42 -1.75 12.65 0.50
N THR A 43 -1.01 13.41 -0.29
CA THR A 43 -0.37 12.92 -1.52
C THR A 43 0.64 11.80 -1.24
N GLU A 44 1.43 11.93 -0.16
CA GLU A 44 2.35 10.86 0.26
C GLU A 44 1.59 9.57 0.63
N LEU A 45 0.48 9.69 1.38
CA LEU A 45 -0.35 8.54 1.74
C LEU A 45 -0.99 7.88 0.51
N GLU A 46 -1.53 8.67 -0.42
CA GLU A 46 -2.08 8.15 -1.68
C GLU A 46 -1.01 7.42 -2.50
N ALA A 47 0.20 7.99 -2.62
CA ALA A 47 1.32 7.34 -3.29
C ALA A 47 1.68 5.99 -2.64
N VAL A 48 1.72 5.93 -1.32
CA VAL A 48 1.97 4.69 -0.56
C VAL A 48 0.89 3.63 -0.81
N ILE A 49 -0.37 4.04 -0.87
CA ILE A 49 -1.50 3.15 -1.18
C ILE A 49 -1.31 2.56 -2.59
N GLN A 50 -1.05 3.39 -3.60
CA GLN A 50 -0.83 2.94 -4.98
C GLN A 50 0.35 1.97 -5.09
N VAL A 51 1.46 2.27 -4.42
CA VAL A 51 2.66 1.42 -4.38
C VAL A 51 2.35 0.04 -3.78
N SER A 52 1.63 -0.01 -2.66
CA SER A 52 1.29 -1.27 -2.00
C SER A 52 0.27 -2.10 -2.78
N CYS A 53 -0.71 -1.46 -3.43
CA CYS A 53 -1.66 -2.12 -4.33
C CYS A 53 -0.99 -2.64 -5.61
N GLY A 54 -0.05 -1.87 -6.16
CA GLY A 54 0.71 -2.23 -7.36
C GLY A 54 1.75 -3.34 -7.14
N GLY A 55 2.22 -3.51 -5.91
CA GLY A 55 3.25 -4.50 -5.58
C GLY A 55 4.68 -4.04 -5.86
N TYR A 56 4.91 -2.73 -5.86
CA TYR A 56 6.23 -2.14 -6.17
C TYR A 56 7.16 -2.15 -4.96
N VAL A 57 7.78 -3.27 -4.68
CA VAL A 57 8.63 -3.51 -3.50
C VAL A 57 9.75 -2.49 -3.35
N GLU A 58 10.45 -2.15 -4.43
CA GLU A 58 11.58 -1.20 -4.39
C GLU A 58 11.13 0.22 -4.00
N ILE A 59 9.96 0.64 -4.45
CA ILE A 59 9.37 1.92 -4.03
C ILE A 59 8.94 1.85 -2.58
N LEU A 60 8.35 0.73 -2.17
CA LEU A 60 7.95 0.53 -0.78
C LEU A 60 9.15 0.57 0.17
N LYS A 61 10.29 -0.03 -0.21
CA LYS A 61 11.57 0.08 0.52
C LYS A 61 12.00 1.54 0.66
N TYR A 62 12.02 2.29 -0.43
CA TYR A 62 12.34 3.72 -0.41
C TYR A 62 11.45 4.49 0.59
N LEU A 63 10.15 4.26 0.55
CA LEU A 63 9.19 4.94 1.42
C LEU A 63 9.39 4.59 2.91
N VAL A 64 9.68 3.32 3.21
CA VAL A 64 9.92 2.85 4.58
C VAL A 64 11.26 3.34 5.11
N GLU A 65 12.33 3.20 4.34
CA GLU A 65 13.71 3.41 4.81
C GLU A 65 14.14 4.87 4.75
N GLU A 66 13.83 5.56 3.66
CA GLU A 66 14.26 6.95 3.43
C GLU A 66 13.20 7.96 3.88
N ARG A 67 11.92 7.72 3.59
CA ARG A 67 10.81 8.60 4.00
C ARG A 67 10.29 8.30 5.41
N LYS A 68 10.64 7.16 5.98
CA LYS A 68 10.28 6.75 7.36
C LYS A 68 8.79 6.83 7.64
N ILE A 69 7.99 6.22 6.77
CA ILE A 69 6.53 6.17 6.94
C ILE A 69 6.14 5.59 8.31
N SER A 70 5.05 6.09 8.89
CA SER A 70 4.60 5.68 10.23
C SER A 70 4.13 4.22 10.29
N GLU A 71 4.05 3.68 11.51
CA GLU A 71 3.53 2.31 11.72
C GLU A 71 2.08 2.16 11.26
N GLU A 72 1.26 3.21 11.39
CA GLU A 72 -0.11 3.23 10.86
C GLU A 72 -0.13 3.07 9.33
N VAL A 73 0.77 3.77 8.64
CA VAL A 73 0.89 3.68 7.19
C VAL A 73 1.40 2.29 6.77
N LYS A 74 2.35 1.70 7.49
CA LYS A 74 2.79 0.32 7.25
C LYS A 74 1.64 -0.69 7.39
N ARG A 75 0.73 -0.50 8.37
CA ARG A 75 -0.47 -1.33 8.50
C ARG A 75 -1.39 -1.22 7.27
N VAL A 76 -1.59 -0.02 6.75
CA VAL A 76 -2.35 0.19 5.51
C VAL A 76 -1.69 -0.55 4.34
N CYS A 77 -0.35 -0.51 4.24
CA CYS A 77 0.38 -1.27 3.22
C CYS A 77 0.16 -2.78 3.35
N ILE A 78 0.12 -3.34 4.58
CA ILE A 78 -0.17 -4.76 4.79
C ILE A 78 -1.60 -5.11 4.32
N TYR A 79 -2.61 -4.29 4.67
CA TYR A 79 -3.98 -4.49 4.19
C TYR A 79 -4.04 -4.52 2.67
N ASN A 80 -3.41 -3.55 2.01
CA ASN A 80 -3.40 -3.47 0.55
C ASN A 80 -2.66 -4.65 -0.08
N ALA A 81 -1.46 -4.96 0.42
CA ALA A 81 -0.68 -6.10 -0.08
C ALA A 81 -1.45 -7.43 0.08
N ALA A 82 -2.12 -7.63 1.22
CA ALA A 82 -2.95 -8.81 1.46
C ALA A 82 -4.19 -8.84 0.55
N SER A 83 -4.85 -7.69 0.34
CA SER A 83 -6.05 -7.59 -0.50
C SER A 83 -5.77 -7.80 -1.99
N TYR A 84 -4.63 -7.32 -2.46
CA TYR A 84 -4.25 -7.37 -3.88
C TYR A 84 -3.25 -8.48 -4.22
N GLY A 85 -2.93 -9.37 -3.28
CA GLY A 85 -2.06 -10.52 -3.50
C GLY A 85 -0.59 -10.14 -3.74
N ARG A 86 -0.12 -9.05 -3.14
CA ARG A 86 1.27 -8.57 -3.31
C ARG A 86 2.20 -9.21 -2.28
N LEU A 87 2.47 -10.49 -2.45
CA LEU A 87 3.22 -11.30 -1.48
C LEU A 87 4.62 -10.75 -1.18
N ASP A 88 5.34 -10.23 -2.18
CA ASP A 88 6.68 -9.68 -1.98
C ASP A 88 6.67 -8.42 -1.10
N CYS A 89 5.69 -7.53 -1.31
CA CYS A 89 5.47 -6.38 -0.44
C CYS A 89 5.12 -6.81 0.99
N LEU A 90 4.26 -7.81 1.12
CA LEU A 90 3.85 -8.35 2.41
C LEU A 90 5.05 -8.94 3.18
N LYS A 91 5.88 -9.74 2.52
CA LYS A 91 7.12 -10.30 3.09
C LYS A 91 8.07 -9.20 3.55
N TYR A 92 8.32 -8.22 2.72
CA TYR A 92 9.18 -7.10 3.09
C TYR A 92 8.66 -6.37 4.33
N LEU A 93 7.38 -6.02 4.37
CA LEU A 93 6.78 -5.31 5.51
C LEU A 93 6.89 -6.10 6.82
N VAL A 94 6.69 -7.40 6.77
CA VAL A 94 6.72 -8.27 7.96
C VAL A 94 8.16 -8.59 8.39
N GLU A 95 9.00 -8.99 7.46
CA GLU A 95 10.32 -9.55 7.76
C GLU A 95 11.40 -8.48 7.94
N GLU A 96 11.40 -7.45 7.09
CA GLU A 96 12.42 -6.40 7.10
C GLU A 96 11.93 -5.14 7.84
N ALA A 97 10.77 -4.63 7.48
CA ALA A 97 10.19 -3.44 8.12
C ALA A 97 9.58 -3.70 9.51
N LYS A 98 9.50 -4.98 9.95
CA LYS A 98 9.01 -5.41 11.28
C LYS A 98 7.61 -4.89 11.62
N ALA A 99 6.77 -4.72 10.63
CA ALA A 99 5.39 -4.28 10.86
C ALA A 99 4.57 -5.35 11.62
N PRO A 100 3.78 -4.96 12.60
CA PRO A 100 3.11 -5.92 13.48
C PRO A 100 1.92 -6.62 12.79
N LEU A 101 1.83 -7.94 12.99
CA LEU A 101 0.71 -8.78 12.53
C LEU A 101 -0.31 -9.02 13.65
N ASN A 102 -0.83 -7.96 14.24
CA ASN A 102 -1.65 -8.01 15.46
C ASN A 102 -3.16 -7.89 15.22
N THR A 103 -3.62 -8.03 14.00
CA THR A 103 -5.04 -7.94 13.67
C THR A 103 -5.48 -9.05 12.71
N TRP A 104 -6.64 -9.62 12.97
CA TRP A 104 -7.30 -10.60 12.11
C TRP A 104 -7.74 -10.00 10.75
N GLY A 105 -7.80 -8.67 10.65
CA GLY A 105 -8.22 -7.97 9.44
C GLY A 105 -7.37 -8.33 8.22
N TYR A 106 -6.06 -8.51 8.37
CA TYR A 106 -5.19 -8.92 7.26
C TYR A 106 -5.59 -10.27 6.66
N VAL A 107 -5.88 -11.25 7.52
CA VAL A 107 -6.36 -12.58 7.13
C VAL A 107 -7.74 -12.49 6.47
N ALA A 108 -8.65 -11.66 7.03
CA ALA A 108 -9.97 -11.46 6.49
C ALA A 108 -9.95 -10.87 5.07
N TYR A 109 -9.12 -9.84 4.84
CA TYR A 109 -8.98 -9.22 3.51
C TYR A 109 -8.34 -10.18 2.49
N ALA A 110 -7.28 -10.90 2.85
CA ALA A 110 -6.67 -11.89 1.97
C ALA A 110 -7.67 -13.00 1.60
N ARG A 111 -8.43 -13.51 2.57
CA ARG A 111 -9.46 -14.53 2.36
C ARG A 111 -10.61 -14.03 1.49
N TYR A 112 -11.10 -12.82 1.75
CA TYR A 112 -12.23 -12.23 1.01
C TYR A 112 -11.90 -11.98 -0.46
N ASN A 113 -10.65 -11.60 -0.75
CA ASN A 113 -10.17 -11.36 -2.11
C ASN A 113 -9.49 -12.59 -2.74
N GLU A 114 -9.61 -13.77 -2.11
CA GLU A 114 -9.10 -15.05 -2.62
C GLU A 114 -7.57 -15.07 -2.87
N GLN A 115 -6.83 -14.28 -2.08
CA GLN A 115 -5.38 -14.17 -2.19
C GLN A 115 -4.68 -15.27 -1.38
N THR A 116 -4.69 -16.49 -1.91
CA THR A 116 -4.28 -17.72 -1.21
C THR A 116 -2.83 -17.67 -0.69
N ASP A 117 -1.89 -17.16 -1.50
CA ASP A 117 -0.48 -17.10 -1.12
C ASP A 117 -0.25 -16.12 0.05
N CYS A 118 -0.89 -14.95 0.00
CA CYS A 118 -0.84 -13.98 1.09
C CYS A 118 -1.54 -14.51 2.35
N LEU A 119 -2.69 -15.20 2.18
CA LEU A 119 -3.42 -15.82 3.27
C LEU A 119 -2.56 -16.85 4.00
N ASN A 120 -1.97 -17.79 3.27
CA ASN A 120 -1.10 -18.84 3.84
C ASN A 120 0.10 -18.22 4.55
N TYR A 121 0.76 -17.26 3.93
CA TYR A 121 1.89 -16.56 4.54
C TYR A 121 1.51 -15.86 5.85
N LEU A 122 0.38 -15.16 5.91
CA LEU A 122 -0.09 -14.48 7.13
C LEU A 122 -0.36 -15.48 8.26
N LEU A 123 -0.99 -16.62 7.95
CA LEU A 123 -1.27 -17.67 8.92
C LEU A 123 0.01 -18.33 9.44
N GLU A 124 0.96 -18.65 8.56
CA GLU A 124 2.27 -19.19 8.91
C GLU A 124 3.08 -18.25 9.83
N ARG A 125 2.90 -16.94 9.67
CA ARG A 125 3.55 -15.92 10.50
C ARG A 125 2.77 -15.60 11.79
N GLY A 126 1.68 -16.31 12.06
CA GLY A 126 0.91 -16.17 13.30
C GLY A 126 -0.03 -14.97 13.34
N SER A 127 -0.44 -14.43 12.19
CA SER A 127 -1.50 -13.43 12.14
C SER A 127 -2.79 -14.02 12.70
N PRO A 128 -3.53 -13.31 13.58
CA PRO A 128 -4.77 -13.83 14.15
C PRO A 128 -5.81 -14.16 13.07
N GLU A 129 -6.54 -15.25 13.24
CA GLU A 129 -7.69 -15.54 12.41
C GLU A 129 -8.95 -14.87 12.95
N PRO A 130 -9.85 -14.39 12.07
CA PRO A 130 -11.16 -13.92 12.51
C PRO A 130 -12.01 -15.10 13.00
N THR A 131 -12.81 -14.87 14.03
CA THR A 131 -13.89 -15.82 14.37
C THR A 131 -14.92 -15.86 13.24
N VAL A 132 -15.74 -16.89 13.22
CA VAL A 132 -16.84 -17.03 12.21
C VAL A 132 -17.74 -15.80 12.23
N GLU A 133 -18.09 -15.30 13.42
CA GLU A 133 -18.94 -14.12 13.59
C GLU A 133 -18.23 -12.83 13.08
N GLN A 134 -16.96 -12.63 13.41
CA GLN A 134 -16.18 -11.50 12.95
C GLN A 134 -16.08 -11.50 11.43
N TYR A 135 -15.80 -12.64 10.83
CA TYR A 135 -15.70 -12.76 9.37
C TYR A 135 -17.04 -12.56 8.67
N ALA A 136 -18.14 -13.05 9.25
CA ALA A 136 -19.48 -12.82 8.72
C ALA A 136 -19.84 -11.32 8.72
N LYS A 137 -19.59 -10.62 9.83
CA LYS A 137 -19.80 -9.16 9.93
C LYS A 137 -18.92 -8.39 8.94
N PHE A 138 -17.66 -8.78 8.82
CA PHE A 138 -16.72 -8.18 7.85
C PHE A 138 -17.23 -8.31 6.41
N ARG A 139 -17.69 -9.51 6.02
CA ARG A 139 -18.25 -9.73 4.67
C ARG A 139 -19.47 -8.88 4.37
N ILE A 140 -20.37 -8.71 5.33
CA ILE A 140 -21.56 -7.87 5.18
C ILE A 140 -21.14 -6.41 4.96
N GLY A 141 -20.18 -5.89 5.75
CA GLY A 141 -19.65 -4.54 5.60
C GLY A 141 -19.00 -4.33 4.23
N ALA A 142 -18.11 -5.22 3.82
CA ALA A 142 -17.43 -5.16 2.54
C ALA A 142 -18.39 -5.23 1.32
N LEU A 143 -19.47 -6.00 1.43
CA LEU A 143 -20.51 -6.05 0.40
C LEU A 143 -21.30 -4.75 0.35
N SER A 144 -21.63 -4.15 1.50
CA SER A 144 -22.34 -2.86 1.57
C SER A 144 -21.54 -1.72 0.94
N GLU A 145 -20.23 -1.67 1.18
CA GLU A 145 -19.33 -0.70 0.56
C GLU A 145 -19.32 -0.83 -0.97
N ARG A 146 -19.18 -2.05 -1.49
CA ARG A 146 -19.22 -2.31 -2.95
C ARG A 146 -20.56 -1.96 -3.60
N MET A 147 -21.68 -2.15 -2.88
CA MET A 147 -23.01 -1.79 -3.39
C MET A 147 -23.30 -0.30 -3.28
N GLY A 148 -22.69 0.41 -2.34
CA GLY A 148 -22.80 1.86 -2.16
C GLY A 148 -22.02 2.66 -3.20
N GLU A 149 -21.00 2.06 -3.82
CA GLU A 149 -20.23 2.65 -4.92
C GLU A 149 -20.89 2.45 -6.31
N ALA A 150 -21.92 1.68 -6.37
CA ALA A 150 -22.74 1.49 -7.58
C ALA A 150 -23.91 2.46 -7.58
#